data_d7faf575e68d0f186a4685441d73df2a
#
_entry.id   d7faf575e68d0f186a4685441d73df2a
#
_cell.length_a   1.000
_cell.length_b   1.000
_cell.length_c   1.000
_cell.angle_alpha   90.00
_cell.angle_beta   90.00
_cell.angle_gamma   90.00
#
_symmetry.space_group_name_H-M   'P 1'
#
loop_
_entity.id
_entity.type
_entity.pdbx_description
1 polymer ?
#
loop_
_entity_poly.entity_id
_entity_poly.type
_entity_poly.pdbx_seq_one_letter_code
_entity_poly.pdbx_strand_id
1 'polypeptide(L)'
;MERMELSMDYPAKIAQQLIDGEVDVALVPVAIIPKLKEYHIIADYCIGAEGPVASVCLYSEVPLHDIKRIYLDYQSRTSVALLKVLVREYWKLDVEFVSTTGDYEANIKGTDAGLVIGDRALKQRKISPFIYDLAEHWMRFTSLPFVFAAWIANKQLPADFVAEFNNATGIGMQNIPAVVAENPYDVYDLTTYYVQNISYPLTPAKRQGMQKFLGFLLAEQQG
;
A
#
# COMPACT_ATOMS: atom_id res chain seq x y z
N MET A 1 5.74 19.14 -20.24
CA MET A 1 5.12 19.24 -18.89
C MET A 1 4.23 20.46 -18.68
N GLU A 2 4.04 21.32 -19.65
CA GLU A 2 3.12 22.48 -19.57
C GLU A 2 1.62 22.11 -19.53
N ARG A 3 1.28 20.80 -19.56
CA ARG A 3 -0.11 20.30 -19.57
C ARG A 3 -0.59 19.71 -18.25
N MET A 4 0.21 19.79 -17.18
CA MET A 4 -0.13 19.20 -15.90
C MET A 4 0.09 20.19 -14.75
N GLU A 5 -0.86 20.25 -13.86
CA GLU A 5 -0.72 20.85 -12.54
C GLU A 5 -0.48 19.71 -11.53
N LEU A 6 0.68 19.74 -10.85
CA LEU A 6 1.03 18.76 -9.84
C LEU A 6 0.66 19.24 -8.45
N SER A 7 -0.16 18.47 -7.75
CA SER A 7 -0.41 18.65 -6.33
C SER A 7 0.06 17.42 -5.53
N MET A 8 0.48 17.65 -4.29
CA MET A 8 0.90 16.60 -3.37
C MET A 8 0.15 16.72 -2.06
N ASP A 9 -0.39 15.59 -1.60
CA ASP A 9 -1.10 15.52 -0.32
C ASP A 9 -1.03 14.08 0.23
N TYR A 10 -1.63 13.84 1.39
CA TYR A 10 -1.71 12.50 1.97
C TYR A 10 -2.53 11.55 1.08
N PRO A 11 -2.15 10.25 0.99
CA PRO A 11 -2.79 9.29 0.10
C PRO A 11 -4.31 9.21 0.24
N ALA A 12 -4.84 9.33 1.47
CA ALA A 12 -6.28 9.29 1.72
C ALA A 12 -7.01 10.54 1.16
N LYS A 13 -6.38 11.73 1.20
CA LYS A 13 -6.94 12.96 0.68
C LYS A 13 -6.90 12.98 -0.85
N ILE A 14 -5.76 12.62 -1.45
CA ILE A 14 -5.62 12.49 -2.91
C ILE A 14 -6.64 11.49 -3.46
N ALA A 15 -6.84 10.36 -2.77
CA ALA A 15 -7.84 9.37 -3.14
C ALA A 15 -9.27 9.95 -3.13
N GLN A 16 -9.60 10.81 -2.15
CA GLN A 16 -10.90 11.47 -2.11
C GLN A 16 -11.05 12.46 -3.26
N GLN A 17 -10.03 13.28 -3.52
CA GLN A 17 -10.01 14.23 -4.65
C GLN A 17 -10.22 13.54 -6.01
N LEU A 18 -9.62 12.35 -6.21
CA LEU A 18 -9.86 11.56 -7.41
C LEU A 18 -11.31 11.06 -7.51
N ILE A 19 -11.90 10.61 -6.39
CA ILE A 19 -13.30 10.15 -6.33
C ILE A 19 -14.27 11.31 -6.63
N ASP A 20 -13.98 12.49 -6.09
CA ASP A 20 -14.82 13.69 -6.22
C ASP A 20 -14.61 14.41 -7.57
N GLY A 21 -13.62 13.97 -8.38
CA GLY A 21 -13.32 14.55 -9.68
C GLY A 21 -12.56 15.87 -9.61
N GLU A 22 -11.94 16.19 -8.47
CA GLU A 22 -11.10 17.37 -8.30
C GLU A 22 -9.74 17.24 -8.97
N VAL A 23 -9.27 15.99 -9.15
CA VAL A 23 -8.06 15.63 -9.91
C VAL A 23 -8.38 14.57 -10.94
N ASP A 24 -7.70 14.60 -12.08
CA ASP A 24 -7.93 13.67 -13.18
C ASP A 24 -7.10 12.38 -13.04
N VAL A 25 -5.91 12.49 -12.47
CA VAL A 25 -4.92 11.41 -12.31
C VAL A 25 -4.33 11.47 -10.92
N ALA A 26 -4.18 10.33 -10.27
CA ALA A 26 -3.51 10.27 -8.97
C ALA A 26 -2.86 8.91 -8.72
N LEU A 27 -1.77 8.92 -7.93
CA LEU A 27 -1.23 7.71 -7.31
C LEU A 27 -2.04 7.41 -6.04
N VAL A 28 -2.92 6.44 -6.13
CA VAL A 28 -3.89 6.18 -5.06
C VAL A 28 -3.90 4.72 -4.60
N PRO A 29 -4.28 4.47 -3.34
CA PRO A 29 -4.50 3.12 -2.82
C PRO A 29 -5.47 2.33 -3.69
N VAL A 30 -5.09 1.12 -4.14
CA VAL A 30 -5.95 0.31 -5.03
C VAL A 30 -7.29 -0.09 -4.40
N ALA A 31 -7.39 -0.10 -3.07
CA ALA A 31 -8.64 -0.38 -2.37
C ALA A 31 -9.76 0.64 -2.63
N ILE A 32 -9.48 1.79 -3.26
CA ILE A 32 -10.52 2.75 -3.64
C ILE A 32 -11.16 2.45 -4.99
N ILE A 33 -10.55 1.60 -5.81
CA ILE A 33 -11.04 1.30 -7.16
C ILE A 33 -12.52 0.96 -7.19
N PRO A 34 -13.08 0.12 -6.28
CA PRO A 34 -14.50 -0.18 -6.27
C PRO A 34 -15.43 1.01 -5.99
N LYS A 35 -14.88 2.15 -5.56
CA LYS A 35 -15.63 3.38 -5.28
C LYS A 35 -15.66 4.36 -6.45
N LEU A 36 -14.82 4.14 -7.46
CA LEU A 36 -14.75 4.97 -8.66
C LEU A 36 -15.86 4.55 -9.64
N LYS A 37 -16.53 5.52 -10.24
CA LYS A 37 -17.53 5.27 -11.29
C LYS A 37 -16.89 4.73 -12.57
N GLU A 38 -15.72 5.25 -12.87
CA GLU A 38 -14.86 4.85 -13.99
C GLU A 38 -13.42 4.93 -13.52
N TYR A 39 -12.56 4.01 -13.98
CA TYR A 39 -11.14 4.06 -13.68
C TYR A 39 -10.30 3.48 -14.81
N HIS A 40 -9.14 4.07 -15.01
CA HIS A 40 -8.10 3.61 -15.91
C HIS A 40 -6.77 3.58 -15.18
N ILE A 41 -6.08 2.45 -15.23
CA ILE A 41 -4.70 2.38 -14.76
C ILE A 41 -3.82 2.83 -15.91
N ILE A 42 -3.21 4.00 -15.77
CA ILE A 42 -2.55 4.72 -16.87
C ILE A 42 -1.04 4.53 -16.92
N ALA A 43 -0.44 3.88 -15.91
CA ALA A 43 1.00 3.70 -15.86
C ALA A 43 1.40 2.22 -15.82
N ASP A 44 2.59 1.92 -16.35
CA ASP A 44 3.23 0.62 -16.25
C ASP A 44 3.98 0.47 -14.91
N TYR A 45 3.78 1.43 -14.00
CA TYR A 45 4.40 1.49 -12.69
C TYR A 45 3.37 1.60 -11.58
N CYS A 46 3.70 1.01 -10.42
CA CYS A 46 2.86 1.00 -9.22
C CYS A 46 3.74 1.05 -7.97
N ILE A 47 3.14 1.15 -6.81
CA ILE A 47 3.78 0.79 -5.54
C ILE A 47 3.30 -0.62 -5.19
N GLY A 48 4.18 -1.61 -5.37
CA GLY A 48 3.89 -3.02 -5.12
C GLY A 48 5.05 -3.73 -4.45
N ALA A 49 4.89 -5.03 -4.19
CA ALA A 49 5.93 -5.89 -3.66
C ALA A 49 5.83 -7.31 -4.21
N GLU A 50 6.98 -7.94 -4.42
CA GLU A 50 7.12 -9.34 -4.87
C GLU A 50 7.79 -10.19 -3.78
N GLY A 51 7.69 -9.75 -2.54
CA GLY A 51 8.24 -10.32 -1.32
C GLY A 51 7.90 -9.42 -0.14
N PRO A 52 8.72 -9.38 0.92
CA PRO A 52 8.53 -8.48 2.04
C PRO A 52 8.61 -7.01 1.61
N VAL A 53 7.59 -6.21 1.93
CA VAL A 53 7.57 -4.77 1.65
C VAL A 53 8.29 -3.94 2.72
N ALA A 54 8.55 -4.52 3.86
CA ALA A 54 9.18 -3.95 5.05
C ALA A 54 8.39 -2.83 5.73
N SER A 55 7.72 -1.96 5.00
CA SER A 55 7.04 -0.77 5.50
C SER A 55 5.52 -0.91 5.66
N VAL A 56 4.96 -2.12 5.56
CA VAL A 56 3.53 -2.40 5.80
C VAL A 56 3.43 -3.69 6.59
N CYS A 57 3.39 -3.58 7.92
CA CYS A 57 3.47 -4.74 8.78
C CYS A 57 2.49 -4.66 9.95
N LEU A 58 2.01 -5.82 10.40
CA LEU A 58 1.38 -6.00 11.69
C LEU A 58 2.48 -6.27 12.73
N TYR A 59 2.50 -5.48 13.79
CA TYR A 59 3.46 -5.56 14.89
C TYR A 59 2.77 -6.02 16.16
N SER A 60 3.45 -6.88 16.94
CA SER A 60 2.92 -7.43 18.19
C SER A 60 4.03 -7.77 19.17
N GLU A 61 3.68 -7.84 20.47
CA GLU A 61 4.54 -8.40 21.52
C GLU A 61 4.34 -9.91 21.72
N VAL A 62 3.28 -10.48 21.13
CA VAL A 62 2.93 -11.89 21.25
C VAL A 62 2.84 -12.57 19.86
N PRO A 63 2.92 -13.90 19.80
CA PRO A 63 2.68 -14.66 18.57
C PRO A 63 1.32 -14.36 17.94
N LEU A 64 1.20 -14.54 16.63
CA LEU A 64 0.03 -14.19 15.82
C LEU A 64 -1.31 -14.69 16.39
N HIS A 65 -1.34 -15.93 16.88
CA HIS A 65 -2.57 -16.56 17.41
C HIS A 65 -2.97 -16.10 18.81
N ASP A 66 -2.10 -15.37 19.49
CA ASP A 66 -2.38 -14.80 20.81
C ASP A 66 -2.89 -13.38 20.74
N ILE A 67 -2.89 -12.77 19.55
CA ILE A 67 -3.41 -11.42 19.32
C ILE A 67 -4.93 -11.41 19.53
N LYS A 68 -5.43 -10.42 20.29
CA LYS A 68 -6.86 -10.23 20.60
C LYS A 68 -7.41 -8.96 19.97
N ARG A 69 -6.57 -7.94 19.79
CA ARG A 69 -6.97 -6.64 19.26
C ARG A 69 -5.95 -6.14 18.27
N ILE A 70 -6.41 -5.46 17.21
CA ILE A 70 -5.54 -4.87 16.20
C ILE A 70 -5.93 -3.41 15.97
N TYR A 71 -5.01 -2.49 16.26
CA TYR A 71 -5.12 -1.08 15.89
C TYR A 71 -4.89 -0.92 14.39
N LEU A 72 -5.82 -0.24 13.71
CA LEU A 72 -5.79 -0.01 12.27
C LEU A 72 -5.14 1.32 11.94
N ASP A 73 -4.16 1.34 11.04
CA ASP A 73 -3.50 2.56 10.58
C ASP A 73 -4.47 3.49 9.84
N TYR A 74 -4.56 4.74 10.28
CA TYR A 74 -5.48 5.74 9.72
C TYR A 74 -5.04 6.31 8.37
N GLN A 75 -3.77 6.10 7.97
CA GLN A 75 -3.21 6.68 6.74
C GLN A 75 -3.36 5.80 5.51
N SER A 76 -3.70 4.50 5.66
CA SER A 76 -3.73 3.58 4.53
C SER A 76 -5.03 2.78 4.41
N ARG A 77 -5.77 3.02 3.34
CA ARG A 77 -6.98 2.25 3.02
C ARG A 77 -6.64 0.84 2.52
N THR A 78 -5.63 0.71 1.64
CA THR A 78 -5.25 -0.60 1.08
C THR A 78 -4.64 -1.51 2.13
N SER A 79 -3.74 -1.01 2.99
CA SER A 79 -3.08 -1.83 4.00
C SER A 79 -4.06 -2.34 5.05
N VAL A 80 -5.03 -1.51 5.47
CA VAL A 80 -6.12 -1.91 6.37
C VAL A 80 -7.00 -3.00 5.72
N ALA A 81 -7.38 -2.81 4.47
CA ALA A 81 -8.18 -3.79 3.75
C ALA A 81 -7.42 -5.12 3.55
N LEU A 82 -6.14 -5.06 3.19
CA LEU A 82 -5.28 -6.24 3.07
C LEU A 82 -5.16 -7.00 4.40
N LEU A 83 -4.93 -6.28 5.51
CA LEU A 83 -4.88 -6.88 6.84
C LEU A 83 -6.16 -7.63 7.16
N LYS A 84 -7.33 -7.02 6.95
CA LYS A 84 -8.63 -7.66 7.19
C LYS A 84 -8.84 -8.92 6.35
N VAL A 85 -8.44 -8.88 5.07
CA VAL A 85 -8.46 -10.06 4.19
C VAL A 85 -7.54 -11.16 4.74
N LEU A 86 -6.31 -10.83 5.15
CA LEU A 86 -5.38 -11.83 5.71
C LEU A 86 -5.89 -12.42 7.02
N VAL A 87 -6.43 -11.60 7.92
CA VAL A 87 -7.01 -12.05 9.19
C VAL A 87 -8.16 -13.03 8.94
N ARG A 88 -9.08 -12.69 8.04
CA ARG A 88 -10.27 -13.48 7.73
C ARG A 88 -9.95 -14.74 6.91
N GLU A 89 -9.19 -14.58 5.81
CA GLU A 89 -9.06 -15.63 4.80
C GLU A 89 -7.85 -16.55 5.00
N TYR A 90 -6.77 -16.02 5.54
CA TYR A 90 -5.51 -16.72 5.63
C TYR A 90 -5.14 -17.12 7.06
N TRP A 91 -5.14 -16.17 7.98
CA TRP A 91 -4.75 -16.42 9.38
C TRP A 91 -5.90 -17.00 10.20
N LYS A 92 -7.16 -16.77 9.81
CA LYS A 92 -8.38 -17.26 10.48
C LYS A 92 -8.42 -16.86 11.96
N LEU A 93 -8.09 -15.60 12.25
CA LEU A 93 -8.07 -15.08 13.61
C LEU A 93 -9.42 -14.43 13.95
N ASP A 94 -9.82 -14.59 15.21
CA ASP A 94 -10.93 -13.85 15.81
C ASP A 94 -10.37 -12.73 16.67
N VAL A 95 -10.41 -11.49 16.15
CA VAL A 95 -9.79 -10.31 16.75
C VAL A 95 -10.70 -9.10 16.65
N GLU A 96 -10.60 -8.22 17.62
CA GLU A 96 -11.21 -6.88 17.59
C GLU A 96 -10.38 -5.93 16.72
N PHE A 97 -11.01 -5.22 15.79
CA PHE A 97 -10.37 -4.13 15.04
C PHE A 97 -10.71 -2.77 15.66
N VAL A 98 -9.68 -1.99 15.96
CA VAL A 98 -9.82 -0.64 16.54
C VAL A 98 -9.33 0.40 15.54
N SER A 99 -10.21 1.28 15.10
CA SER A 99 -9.83 2.42 14.25
C SER A 99 -9.03 3.45 15.05
N THR A 100 -7.99 4.01 14.44
CA THR A 100 -7.16 5.04 15.06
C THR A 100 -7.25 6.36 14.30
N THR A 101 -6.93 7.46 14.97
CA THR A 101 -6.93 8.81 14.39
C THR A 101 -5.63 9.58 14.64
N GLY A 102 -4.67 8.97 15.32
CA GLY A 102 -3.39 9.56 15.71
C GLY A 102 -2.42 8.50 16.20
N ASP A 103 -1.43 8.89 16.96
CA ASP A 103 -0.39 8.02 17.47
C ASP A 103 -0.98 6.91 18.35
N TYR A 104 -0.79 5.68 17.94
CA TYR A 104 -1.29 4.48 18.62
C TYR A 104 -0.20 3.42 18.86
N GLU A 105 1.00 3.64 18.32
CA GLU A 105 2.10 2.68 18.35
C GLU A 105 2.49 2.33 19.78
N ALA A 106 2.35 3.27 20.71
CA ALA A 106 2.58 3.05 22.14
C ALA A 106 1.57 2.09 22.78
N ASN A 107 0.44 1.83 22.13
CA ASN A 107 -0.60 0.91 22.59
C ASN A 107 -0.37 -0.53 22.08
N ILE A 108 0.64 -0.77 21.24
CA ILE A 108 1.03 -2.11 20.79
C ILE A 108 1.73 -2.81 21.94
N LYS A 109 0.95 -3.46 22.82
CA LYS A 109 1.44 -4.11 24.06
C LYS A 109 0.59 -5.33 24.42
N GLY A 110 1.24 -6.32 25.03
CA GLY A 110 0.57 -7.53 25.47
C GLY A 110 -0.10 -8.23 24.27
N THR A 111 -1.40 -8.45 24.31
CA THR A 111 -2.18 -9.08 23.21
C THR A 111 -2.69 -8.09 22.18
N ASP A 112 -2.39 -6.81 22.31
CA ASP A 112 -2.78 -5.75 21.37
C ASP A 112 -1.69 -5.56 20.33
N ALA A 113 -2.05 -5.71 19.06
CA ALA A 113 -1.19 -5.52 17.90
C ALA A 113 -1.54 -4.23 17.15
N GLY A 114 -0.68 -3.79 16.24
CA GLY A 114 -0.94 -2.63 15.40
C GLY A 114 -0.46 -2.83 13.97
N LEU A 115 -1.32 -2.49 13.02
CA LEU A 115 -0.89 -2.29 11.63
C LEU A 115 -0.20 -0.94 11.56
N VAL A 116 1.08 -0.91 11.22
CA VAL A 116 1.84 0.33 11.05
C VAL A 116 2.42 0.39 9.65
N ILE A 117 2.40 1.59 9.03
CA ILE A 117 2.90 1.77 7.67
C ILE A 117 3.96 2.87 7.55
N GLY A 118 4.68 2.85 6.43
CA GLY A 118 5.67 3.87 6.06
C GLY A 118 6.84 3.94 7.03
N ASP A 119 7.36 5.14 7.24
CA ASP A 119 8.52 5.38 8.11
C ASP A 119 8.28 4.96 9.56
N ARG A 120 7.05 5.05 10.04
CA ARG A 120 6.66 4.55 11.38
C ARG A 120 6.85 3.04 11.47
N ALA A 121 6.49 2.30 10.42
CA ALA A 121 6.70 0.86 10.36
C ALA A 121 8.19 0.51 10.42
N LEU A 122 9.04 1.21 9.67
CA LEU A 122 10.49 1.00 9.68
C LEU A 122 11.10 1.27 11.06
N LYS A 123 10.58 2.25 11.83
CA LYS A 123 10.96 2.49 13.22
C LYS A 123 10.46 1.39 14.14
N GLN A 124 9.20 0.99 14.00
CA GLN A 124 8.56 -0.03 14.83
C GLN A 124 9.25 -1.40 14.71
N ARG A 125 9.83 -1.73 13.54
CA ARG A 125 10.63 -2.95 13.31
C ARG A 125 11.79 -3.11 14.29
N LYS A 126 12.33 -2.01 14.82
CA LYS A 126 13.48 -2.06 15.76
C LYS A 126 13.10 -2.47 17.18
N ILE A 127 11.82 -2.39 17.53
CA ILE A 127 11.35 -2.58 18.90
C ILE A 127 10.34 -3.72 19.06
N SER A 128 9.61 -4.09 18.02
CA SER A 128 8.61 -5.16 18.11
C SER A 128 9.24 -6.55 17.95
N PRO A 129 8.98 -7.49 18.87
CA PRO A 129 9.51 -8.86 18.78
C PRO A 129 8.85 -9.69 17.67
N PHE A 130 7.59 -9.42 17.33
CA PHE A 130 6.87 -10.12 16.26
C PHE A 130 6.47 -9.13 15.18
N ILE A 131 6.81 -9.49 13.94
CA ILE A 131 6.59 -8.67 12.73
C ILE A 131 5.99 -9.57 11.65
N TYR A 132 4.81 -9.19 11.16
CA TYR A 132 4.13 -9.90 10.08
C TYR A 132 3.99 -8.96 8.90
N ASP A 133 4.84 -9.13 7.89
CA ASP A 133 4.84 -8.33 6.66
C ASP A 133 3.64 -8.72 5.80
N LEU A 134 2.77 -7.76 5.50
CA LEU A 134 1.50 -8.09 4.83
C LEU A 134 1.69 -8.53 3.39
N ALA A 135 2.68 -8.00 2.66
CA ALA A 135 2.93 -8.41 1.28
C ALA A 135 3.52 -9.83 1.23
N GLU A 136 4.43 -10.17 2.14
CA GLU A 136 4.96 -11.52 2.26
C GLU A 136 3.85 -12.53 2.57
N HIS A 137 2.97 -12.20 3.54
CA HIS A 137 1.85 -13.07 3.89
C HIS A 137 0.82 -13.19 2.78
N TRP A 138 0.58 -12.11 2.00
CA TRP A 138 -0.24 -12.18 0.81
C TRP A 138 0.34 -13.14 -0.23
N MET A 139 1.65 -13.07 -0.49
CA MET A 139 2.32 -13.99 -1.41
C MET A 139 2.25 -15.44 -0.93
N ARG A 140 2.44 -15.70 0.36
CA ARG A 140 2.29 -17.05 0.93
C ARG A 140 0.86 -17.58 0.78
N PHE A 141 -0.15 -16.72 0.93
CA PHE A 141 -1.56 -17.08 0.79
C PHE A 141 -1.98 -17.32 -0.67
N THR A 142 -1.52 -16.47 -1.59
CA THR A 142 -2.08 -16.43 -2.95
C THR A 142 -1.13 -16.86 -4.05
N SER A 143 0.17 -16.94 -3.77
CA SER A 143 1.27 -17.08 -4.73
C SER A 143 1.36 -15.93 -5.74
N LEU A 144 0.76 -14.78 -5.46
CA LEU A 144 0.74 -13.60 -6.31
C LEU A 144 1.37 -12.40 -5.60
N PRO A 145 2.09 -11.51 -6.33
CA PRO A 145 2.58 -10.26 -5.78
C PRO A 145 1.43 -9.30 -5.43
N PHE A 146 1.74 -8.30 -4.58
CA PHE A 146 0.74 -7.34 -4.12
C PHE A 146 0.97 -5.94 -4.71
N VAL A 147 -0.12 -5.21 -4.95
CA VAL A 147 -0.13 -3.80 -5.36
C VAL A 147 -0.81 -2.98 -4.28
N PHE A 148 -0.09 -2.03 -3.69
CA PHE A 148 -0.62 -1.11 -2.68
C PHE A 148 -1.26 0.12 -3.28
N ALA A 149 -0.59 0.73 -4.28
CA ALA A 149 -1.07 1.92 -4.98
C ALA A 149 -0.73 1.83 -6.47
N ALA A 150 -1.56 2.45 -7.30
CA ALA A 150 -1.38 2.55 -8.74
C ALA A 150 -1.74 3.96 -9.22
N TRP A 151 -1.20 4.35 -10.38
CA TRP A 151 -1.60 5.55 -11.07
C TRP A 151 -2.94 5.33 -11.76
N ILE A 152 -3.96 6.02 -11.28
CA ILE A 152 -5.35 5.85 -11.73
C ILE A 152 -5.89 7.18 -12.25
N ALA A 153 -6.54 7.14 -13.41
CA ALA A 153 -7.35 8.21 -13.94
C ALA A 153 -8.84 7.88 -13.72
N ASN A 154 -9.65 8.89 -13.45
CA ASN A 154 -11.10 8.78 -13.32
C ASN A 154 -11.86 8.97 -14.65
N LYS A 155 -11.13 9.09 -15.74
CA LYS A 155 -11.63 9.20 -17.12
C LYS A 155 -10.58 8.68 -18.11
N GLN A 156 -11.00 8.38 -19.33
CA GLN A 156 -10.07 8.04 -20.39
C GLN A 156 -9.21 9.25 -20.75
N LEU A 157 -7.90 9.04 -20.87
CA LEU A 157 -6.92 10.07 -21.22
C LEU A 157 -6.38 9.84 -22.64
N PRO A 158 -5.90 10.91 -23.33
CA PRO A 158 -5.24 10.79 -24.62
C PRO A 158 -4.02 9.88 -24.55
N ALA A 159 -3.83 9.06 -25.60
CA ALA A 159 -2.75 8.06 -25.64
C ALA A 159 -1.34 8.70 -25.61
N ASP A 160 -1.18 9.87 -26.22
CA ASP A 160 0.07 10.64 -26.19
C ASP A 160 0.41 11.10 -24.77
N PHE A 161 -0.58 11.58 -24.00
CA PHE A 161 -0.41 11.92 -22.59
C PHE A 161 0.02 10.71 -21.77
N VAL A 162 -0.63 9.56 -21.93
CA VAL A 162 -0.30 8.32 -21.20
C VAL A 162 1.13 7.88 -21.51
N ALA A 163 1.55 7.97 -22.78
CA ALA A 163 2.91 7.64 -23.19
C ALA A 163 3.96 8.58 -22.55
N GLU A 164 3.71 9.90 -22.57
CA GLU A 164 4.60 10.89 -21.93
C GLU A 164 4.67 10.67 -20.42
N PHE A 165 3.54 10.38 -19.78
CA PHE A 165 3.46 10.11 -18.35
C PHE A 165 4.25 8.86 -17.95
N ASN A 166 4.11 7.77 -18.71
CA ASN A 166 4.90 6.56 -18.50
C ASN A 166 6.40 6.79 -18.65
N ASN A 167 6.80 7.54 -19.69
CA ASN A 167 8.20 7.88 -19.88
C ASN A 167 8.76 8.69 -18.71
N ALA A 168 8.03 9.71 -18.24
CA ALA A 168 8.43 10.52 -17.09
C ALA A 168 8.57 9.68 -15.81
N THR A 169 7.63 8.77 -15.56
CA THR A 169 7.68 7.85 -14.41
C THR A 169 8.88 6.91 -14.52
N GLY A 170 9.17 6.39 -15.73
CA GLY A 170 10.34 5.54 -16.00
C GLY A 170 11.67 6.25 -15.74
N ILE A 171 11.78 7.53 -16.09
CA ILE A 171 12.96 8.36 -15.76
C ILE A 171 13.13 8.45 -14.23
N GLY A 172 12.05 8.63 -13.48
CA GLY A 172 12.09 8.64 -12.01
C GLY A 172 12.68 7.34 -11.45
N MET A 173 12.29 6.20 -11.99
CA MET A 173 12.82 4.89 -11.55
C MET A 173 14.34 4.75 -11.78
N GLN A 174 14.86 5.34 -12.83
CA GLN A 174 16.31 5.31 -13.14
C GLN A 174 17.12 6.20 -12.19
N ASN A 175 16.48 7.15 -11.51
CA ASN A 175 17.12 8.12 -10.62
C ASN A 175 17.03 7.74 -9.12
N ILE A 176 16.56 6.54 -8.76
CA ILE A 176 16.52 6.07 -7.37
C ILE A 176 17.84 6.26 -6.62
N PRO A 177 19.04 5.94 -7.18
CA PRO A 177 20.29 6.16 -6.47
C PRO A 177 20.54 7.63 -6.09
N ALA A 178 20.19 8.57 -6.96
CA ALA A 178 20.32 10.00 -6.67
C ALA A 178 19.36 10.42 -5.56
N VAL A 179 18.11 9.96 -5.61
CA VAL A 179 17.09 10.22 -4.57
C VAL A 179 17.55 9.70 -3.21
N VAL A 180 18.13 8.50 -3.16
CA VAL A 180 18.67 7.93 -1.92
C VAL A 180 19.83 8.78 -1.38
N ALA A 181 20.74 9.23 -2.25
CA ALA A 181 21.87 10.05 -1.84
C ALA A 181 21.46 11.43 -1.30
N GLU A 182 20.39 12.01 -1.84
CA GLU A 182 19.85 13.31 -1.40
C GLU A 182 19.01 13.23 -0.12
N ASN A 183 18.54 12.03 0.27
CA ASN A 183 17.64 11.83 1.39
C ASN A 183 18.21 10.81 2.40
N PRO A 184 19.26 11.18 3.18
CA PRO A 184 19.85 10.27 4.15
C PRO A 184 18.82 9.84 5.21
N TYR A 185 18.79 8.54 5.53
CA TYR A 185 17.86 7.95 6.48
C TYR A 185 18.55 6.81 7.25
N ASP A 186 18.72 6.98 8.56
CA ASP A 186 19.49 6.09 9.42
C ASP A 186 18.68 4.94 10.05
N VAL A 187 17.36 4.97 9.86
CA VAL A 187 16.46 3.96 10.44
C VAL A 187 16.45 2.68 9.63
N TYR A 188 16.51 2.79 8.31
CA TYR A 188 16.48 1.67 7.38
C TYR A 188 17.31 2.00 6.13
N ASP A 189 17.97 1.00 5.53
CA ASP A 189 18.71 1.21 4.28
C ASP A 189 17.75 1.52 3.12
N LEU A 190 17.78 2.75 2.62
CA LEU A 190 16.88 3.20 1.56
C LEU A 190 17.17 2.54 0.22
N THR A 191 18.39 2.11 -0.05
CA THR A 191 18.72 1.36 -1.27
C THR A 191 18.03 0.01 -1.25
N THR A 192 18.14 -0.73 -0.16
CA THR A 192 17.41 -1.99 0.04
C THR A 192 15.88 -1.74 -0.05
N TYR A 193 15.38 -0.68 0.58
CA TYR A 193 13.96 -0.36 0.56
C TYR A 193 13.43 -0.13 -0.85
N TYR A 194 14.04 0.80 -1.60
CA TYR A 194 13.54 1.17 -2.93
C TYR A 194 13.86 0.16 -4.03
N VAL A 195 14.88 -0.69 -3.87
CA VAL A 195 15.31 -1.62 -4.92
C VAL A 195 14.87 -3.06 -4.67
N GLN A 196 14.72 -3.47 -3.39
CA GLN A 196 14.41 -4.85 -3.03
C GLN A 196 13.02 -5.02 -2.41
N ASN A 197 12.59 -4.08 -1.54
CA ASN A 197 11.31 -4.19 -0.87
C ASN A 197 10.15 -3.64 -1.72
N ILE A 198 10.36 -2.54 -2.41
CA ILE A 198 9.36 -2.01 -3.36
C ILE A 198 9.65 -2.57 -4.76
N SER A 199 8.60 -2.99 -5.43
CA SER A 199 8.64 -3.41 -6.83
C SER A 199 7.67 -2.55 -7.64
N TYR A 200 8.24 -1.72 -8.53
CA TYR A 200 7.48 -0.70 -9.27
C TYR A 200 6.81 -1.21 -10.56
N PRO A 201 7.43 -2.10 -11.39
CA PRO A 201 6.78 -2.52 -12.63
C PRO A 201 5.42 -3.17 -12.35
N LEU A 202 4.36 -2.72 -13.02
CA LEU A 202 3.01 -3.29 -12.92
C LEU A 202 2.87 -4.50 -13.86
N THR A 203 3.50 -5.60 -13.48
CA THR A 203 3.55 -6.84 -14.24
C THR A 203 2.17 -7.51 -14.37
N PRO A 204 1.97 -8.44 -15.34
CA PRO A 204 0.74 -9.23 -15.42
C PRO A 204 0.42 -9.98 -14.13
N ALA A 205 1.41 -10.51 -13.41
CA ALA A 205 1.22 -11.17 -12.12
C ALA A 205 0.70 -10.19 -11.04
N LYS A 206 1.21 -8.96 -11.01
CA LYS A 206 0.70 -7.91 -10.10
C LYS A 206 -0.74 -7.52 -10.45
N ARG A 207 -1.08 -7.43 -11.73
CA ARG A 207 -2.47 -7.17 -12.15
C ARG A 207 -3.40 -8.30 -11.70
N GLN A 208 -2.98 -9.56 -11.80
CA GLN A 208 -3.73 -10.71 -11.26
C GLN A 208 -3.88 -10.64 -9.74
N GLY A 209 -2.79 -10.33 -9.01
CA GLY A 209 -2.81 -10.14 -7.56
C GLY A 209 -3.78 -9.05 -7.14
N MET A 210 -3.73 -7.90 -7.82
CA MET A 210 -4.65 -6.79 -7.58
C MET A 210 -6.11 -7.18 -7.86
N GLN A 211 -6.40 -7.85 -8.99
CA GLN A 211 -7.76 -8.32 -9.29
C GLN A 211 -8.27 -9.29 -8.22
N LYS A 212 -7.44 -10.22 -7.76
CA LYS A 212 -7.79 -11.15 -6.69
C LYS A 212 -8.10 -10.41 -5.39
N PHE A 213 -7.28 -9.41 -5.03
CA PHE A 213 -7.52 -8.57 -3.85
C PHE A 213 -8.84 -7.79 -3.95
N LEU A 214 -9.10 -7.14 -5.08
CA LEU A 214 -10.36 -6.42 -5.32
C LEU A 214 -11.58 -7.34 -5.26
N GLY A 215 -11.44 -8.59 -5.72
CA GLY A 215 -12.47 -9.62 -5.59
C GLY A 215 -12.86 -9.89 -4.12
N PHE A 216 -11.90 -9.95 -3.20
CA PHE A 216 -12.20 -10.08 -1.76
C PHE A 216 -12.95 -8.87 -1.21
N LEU A 217 -12.61 -7.64 -1.66
CA LEU A 217 -13.30 -6.42 -1.20
C LEU A 217 -14.74 -6.35 -1.69
N LEU A 218 -15.00 -6.76 -2.93
CA LEU A 218 -16.36 -6.77 -3.50
C LEU A 218 -17.23 -7.83 -2.82
N ALA A 219 -16.69 -9.00 -2.50
CA ALA A 219 -17.42 -10.05 -1.78
C ALA A 219 -17.83 -9.59 -0.36
N GLU A 220 -16.97 -8.80 0.32
CA GLU A 220 -17.29 -8.25 1.65
C GLU A 220 -18.43 -7.23 1.64
N GLN A 221 -18.67 -6.54 0.53
CA GLN A 221 -19.75 -5.56 0.40
C GLN A 221 -21.14 -6.18 0.12
N GLN A 222 -21.17 -7.47 -0.25
CA GLN A 222 -22.39 -8.18 -0.62
C GLN A 222 -22.94 -9.10 0.48
N GLY A 223 -22.20 -9.31 1.56
CA GLY A 223 -22.55 -10.13 2.71
C GLY A 223 -22.85 -9.29 3.93
#